data_34dece98e5b446d6019429066fa5666d
#
_entry.id   34dece98e5b446d6019429066fa5666d
#
_cell.length_a   1.000
_cell.length_b   1.000
_cell.length_c   1.000
_cell.angle_alpha   90.00
_cell.angle_beta   90.00
_cell.angle_gamma   90.00
#
_symmetry.space_group_name_H-M   'P 1'
#
loop_
_entity.id
_entity.type
_entity.pdbx_description
1 polymer ?
#
loop_
_entity_poly.entity_id
_entity_poly.type
_entity_poly.pdbx_seq_one_letter_code
_entity_poly.pdbx_strand_id
1 'polypeptide(L)'
;MAGYMVLIWDDEAAWDAAGEQDVEKTMRAHRDFGARYAHALRGGSRLYPSGTATSVRHDRAGITVTDGVFAETKEHIGGYYLFEAADLDQALGIAKAVPCPHGWVELRPVMPGSEYRPA
;
A
#
# COMPACT_ATOMS: atom_id res chain seq x y z
N MET A 1 -8.66 -4.34 -19.87
CA MET A 1 -8.16 -3.63 -18.67
C MET A 1 -7.35 -4.60 -17.85
N ALA A 2 -6.26 -4.14 -17.30
CA ALA A 2 -5.39 -4.95 -16.45
C ALA A 2 -5.44 -4.43 -15.02
N GLY A 3 -5.24 -5.33 -14.05
CA GLY A 3 -5.18 -4.99 -12.64
C GLY A 3 -3.78 -4.59 -12.21
N TYR A 4 -3.70 -3.63 -11.31
CA TYR A 4 -2.45 -3.14 -10.74
C TYR A 4 -2.62 -2.91 -9.25
N MET A 5 -1.51 -3.04 -8.52
CA MET A 5 -1.44 -2.68 -7.11
C MET A 5 -0.36 -1.61 -6.91
N VAL A 6 -0.69 -0.60 -6.12
CA VAL A 6 0.30 0.32 -5.57
C VAL A 6 0.51 -0.05 -4.12
N LEU A 7 1.76 -0.30 -3.76
CA LEU A 7 2.19 -0.49 -2.38
C LEU A 7 2.83 0.81 -1.90
N ILE A 8 2.38 1.31 -0.76
CA ILE A 8 2.90 2.56 -0.18
C ILE A 8 3.91 2.20 0.89
N TRP A 9 5.17 2.58 0.68
CA TRP A 9 6.27 2.35 1.61
C TRP A 9 6.54 3.64 2.37
N ASP A 10 6.36 3.61 3.68
CA ASP A 10 6.48 4.78 4.54
C ASP A 10 7.67 4.67 5.49
N ASP A 11 8.36 5.79 5.69
CA ASP A 11 9.29 5.97 6.79
C ASP A 11 8.48 6.31 8.04
N GLU A 12 8.29 5.34 8.92
CA GLU A 12 7.47 5.51 10.12
C GLU A 12 8.04 6.53 11.09
N ALA A 13 9.37 6.63 11.17
CA ALA A 13 10.01 7.63 12.02
C ALA A 13 9.69 9.05 11.53
N ALA A 14 9.66 9.26 10.21
CA ALA A 14 9.28 10.55 9.64
C ALA A 14 7.81 10.88 9.94
N TRP A 15 6.92 9.88 9.89
CA TRP A 15 5.53 10.06 10.25
C TRP A 15 5.35 10.40 11.73
N ASP A 16 6.09 9.73 12.61
CA ASP A 16 6.04 10.02 14.06
C ASP A 16 6.54 11.44 14.37
N ALA A 17 7.50 11.93 13.61
CA ALA A 17 8.03 13.29 13.75
C ALA A 17 7.13 14.34 13.10
N ALA A 18 6.21 13.94 12.22
CA ALA A 18 5.29 14.86 11.56
C ALA A 18 4.21 15.34 12.52
N GLY A 19 3.77 16.57 12.35
CA GLY A 19 2.65 17.11 13.14
C GLY A 19 1.30 16.58 12.68
N GLU A 20 0.30 16.77 13.53
CA GLU A 20 -1.08 16.36 13.21
C GLU A 20 -1.59 17.00 11.91
N GLN A 21 -1.17 18.23 11.61
CA GLN A 21 -1.57 18.92 10.38
C GLN A 21 -1.04 18.22 9.14
N ASP A 22 0.19 17.69 9.20
CA ASP A 22 0.77 16.93 8.08
C ASP A 22 0.01 15.63 7.85
N VAL A 23 -0.34 14.92 8.92
CA VAL A 23 -1.13 13.70 8.84
C VAL A 23 -2.50 13.99 8.24
N GLU A 24 -3.18 15.03 8.72
CA GLU A 24 -4.49 15.41 8.22
C GLU A 24 -4.44 15.84 6.75
N LYS A 25 -3.43 16.61 6.37
CA LYS A 25 -3.22 17.01 4.98
C LYS A 25 -3.05 15.81 4.06
N THR A 26 -2.27 14.82 4.49
CA THR A 26 -2.06 13.62 3.70
C THR A 26 -3.33 12.79 3.60
N MET A 27 -4.09 12.66 4.68
CA MET A 27 -5.36 11.93 4.64
C MET A 27 -6.38 12.61 3.72
N ARG A 28 -6.40 13.94 3.72
CA ARG A 28 -7.24 14.69 2.78
C ARG A 28 -6.80 14.46 1.34
N ALA A 29 -5.49 14.46 1.09
CA ALA A 29 -4.94 14.16 -0.24
C ALA A 29 -5.32 12.77 -0.72
N HIS A 30 -5.33 11.76 0.17
CA HIS A 30 -5.79 10.42 -0.17
C HIS A 30 -7.29 10.40 -0.49
N ARG A 31 -8.12 11.14 0.23
CA ARG A 31 -9.54 11.24 -0.08
C ARG A 31 -9.77 11.88 -1.46
N ASP A 32 -9.01 12.92 -1.78
CA ASP A 32 -9.07 13.58 -3.09
C ASP A 32 -8.62 12.63 -4.20
N PHE A 33 -7.55 11.88 -3.97
CA PHE A 33 -7.08 10.84 -4.89
C PHE A 33 -8.18 9.80 -5.11
N GLY A 34 -8.81 9.31 -4.04
CA GLY A 34 -9.88 8.33 -4.12
C GLY A 34 -11.07 8.82 -4.93
N ALA A 35 -11.45 10.08 -4.77
CA ALA A 35 -12.53 10.69 -5.53
C ALA A 35 -12.17 10.84 -7.00
N ARG A 36 -10.95 11.30 -7.28
CA ARG A 36 -10.47 11.53 -8.65
C ARG A 36 -10.40 10.25 -9.47
N TYR A 37 -9.96 9.16 -8.84
CA TYR A 37 -9.76 7.87 -9.52
C TYR A 37 -10.79 6.82 -9.14
N ALA A 38 -11.94 7.23 -8.63
CA ALA A 38 -12.99 6.31 -8.20
C ALA A 38 -13.40 5.31 -9.29
N HIS A 39 -13.39 5.74 -10.54
CA HIS A 39 -13.73 4.88 -11.68
C HIS A 39 -12.73 3.74 -11.91
N ALA A 40 -11.48 3.94 -11.51
CA ALA A 40 -10.40 2.96 -11.69
C ALA A 40 -10.14 2.11 -10.44
N LEU A 41 -10.36 2.68 -9.26
CA LEU A 41 -10.06 2.01 -7.99
C LEU A 41 -10.98 0.83 -7.73
N ARG A 42 -10.39 -0.29 -7.24
CA ARG A 42 -11.10 -1.53 -6.89
C ARG A 42 -10.90 -1.92 -5.43
N GLY A 43 -10.01 -1.26 -4.73
CA GLY A 43 -9.75 -1.52 -3.32
C GLY A 43 -8.60 -0.69 -2.81
N GLY A 44 -8.37 -0.76 -1.53
CA GLY A 44 -7.28 -0.07 -0.87
C GLY A 44 -7.57 0.10 0.60
N SER A 45 -6.51 0.20 1.39
CA SER A 45 -6.63 0.42 2.83
C SER A 45 -5.34 1.01 3.38
N ARG A 46 -5.47 1.76 4.44
CA ARG A 46 -4.37 2.16 5.29
C ARG A 46 -4.11 1.08 6.34
N LEU A 47 -2.86 0.81 6.63
CA LEU A 47 -2.47 -0.19 7.63
C LEU A 47 -2.02 0.52 8.91
N TYR A 48 -2.19 -0.18 10.04
CA TYR A 48 -1.55 0.24 11.29
C TYR A 48 -0.03 0.14 11.16
N PRO A 49 0.75 0.85 12.00
CA PRO A 49 2.21 0.80 11.95
C PRO A 49 2.76 -0.62 12.08
N SER A 50 4.00 -0.81 11.59
CA SER A 50 4.66 -2.13 11.52
C SER A 50 4.77 -2.83 12.87
N GLY A 51 4.81 -2.09 13.98
CA GLY A 51 4.82 -2.67 15.33
C GLY A 51 3.59 -3.49 15.68
N THR A 52 2.48 -3.31 14.95
CA THR A 52 1.26 -4.10 15.14
C THR A 52 1.27 -5.39 14.32
N ALA A 53 2.28 -5.59 13.48
CA ALA A 53 2.34 -6.75 12.59
C ALA A 53 2.55 -8.04 13.37
N THR A 54 2.01 -9.12 12.83
CA THR A 54 2.33 -10.48 13.24
C THR A 54 2.82 -11.22 12.01
N SER A 55 4.01 -11.78 12.09
CA SER A 55 4.63 -12.49 10.98
C SER A 55 4.53 -13.98 11.18
N VAL A 56 4.15 -14.70 10.12
CA VAL A 56 4.02 -16.16 10.12
C VAL A 56 4.97 -16.71 9.06
N ARG A 57 5.89 -17.56 9.48
CA ARG A 57 6.85 -18.20 8.58
C ARG A 57 6.60 -19.69 8.52
N HIS A 58 6.57 -20.22 7.31
CA HIS A 58 6.53 -21.66 7.05
C HIS A 58 7.91 -22.14 6.63
N ASP A 59 8.44 -23.14 7.32
CA ASP A 59 9.70 -23.78 6.95
C ASP A 59 9.61 -25.28 7.22
N ARG A 60 10.75 -25.99 7.05
CA ARG A 60 10.78 -27.45 7.24
C ARG A 60 10.48 -27.88 8.66
N ALA A 61 10.76 -27.04 9.65
CA ALA A 61 10.50 -27.32 11.05
C ALA A 61 9.04 -27.06 11.44
N GLY A 62 8.25 -26.41 10.57
CA GLY A 62 6.86 -26.09 10.82
C GLY A 62 6.57 -24.61 10.64
N ILE A 63 5.67 -24.10 11.46
CA ILE A 63 5.19 -22.72 11.40
C ILE A 63 5.72 -21.95 12.59
N THR A 64 6.36 -20.80 12.32
CA THR A 64 6.82 -19.88 13.37
C THR A 64 6.00 -18.60 13.31
N VAL A 65 5.47 -18.18 14.45
CA VAL A 65 4.70 -16.92 14.58
C VAL A 65 5.53 -15.96 15.42
N THR A 66 5.72 -14.75 14.93
CA THR A 66 6.55 -13.74 15.59
C THR A 66 5.82 -12.40 15.57
N ASP A 67 5.85 -11.70 16.71
CA ASP A 67 5.36 -10.32 16.76
C ASP A 67 6.28 -9.40 15.96
N GLY A 68 5.68 -8.50 15.19
CA GLY A 68 6.43 -7.57 14.36
C GLY A 68 6.73 -8.14 12.97
N VAL A 69 7.60 -7.44 12.26
CA VAL A 69 8.07 -7.83 10.92
C VAL A 69 9.35 -8.66 11.01
N PHE A 70 9.55 -9.58 10.06
CA PHE A 70 10.78 -10.38 10.05
C PHE A 70 12.02 -9.58 9.67
N ALA A 71 11.87 -8.60 8.78
CA ALA A 71 12.98 -7.80 8.28
C ALA A 71 12.92 -6.39 8.86
N GLU A 72 14.00 -5.96 9.48
CA GLU A 72 14.15 -4.58 9.91
C GLU A 72 14.53 -3.73 8.71
N THR A 73 13.65 -2.84 8.31
CA THR A 73 13.85 -1.91 7.22
C THR A 73 13.50 -0.50 7.67
N LYS A 74 14.00 0.50 6.95
CA LYS A 74 13.68 1.90 7.25
C LYS A 74 12.25 2.22 6.87
N GLU A 75 11.80 1.70 5.73
CA GLU A 75 10.44 1.89 5.25
C GLU A 75 9.63 0.61 5.45
N HIS A 76 8.34 0.79 5.75
CA HIS A 76 7.39 -0.30 5.92
C HIS A 76 6.14 -0.02 5.08
N ILE A 77 5.45 -1.08 4.68
CA ILE A 77 4.21 -0.92 3.93
C ILE A 77 3.16 -0.31 4.84
N GLY A 78 2.70 0.89 4.49
CA GLY A 78 1.71 1.63 5.26
C GLY A 78 0.31 1.62 4.65
N GLY A 79 0.19 1.09 3.43
CA GLY A 79 -1.08 1.02 2.75
C GLY A 79 -0.95 0.52 1.33
N TYR A 80 -2.08 0.39 0.65
CA TYR A 80 -2.12 -0.07 -0.73
C TYR A 80 -3.38 0.42 -1.43
N TYR A 81 -3.31 0.43 -2.77
CA TYR A 81 -4.46 0.58 -3.63
C TYR A 81 -4.45 -0.51 -4.70
N LEU A 82 -5.65 -1.03 -5.02
CA LEU A 82 -5.89 -1.88 -6.17
C LEU A 82 -6.70 -1.09 -7.19
N PHE A 83 -6.29 -1.15 -8.46
CA PHE A 83 -7.00 -0.42 -9.52
C PHE A 83 -6.84 -1.12 -10.86
N GLU A 84 -7.65 -0.72 -11.81
CA GLU A 84 -7.56 -1.17 -13.20
C GLU A 84 -7.09 -0.04 -14.09
N ALA A 85 -6.29 -0.37 -15.10
CA ALA A 85 -5.82 0.56 -16.10
C ALA A 85 -5.70 -0.15 -17.44
N ALA A 86 -5.72 0.62 -18.52
CA ALA A 86 -5.61 0.08 -19.87
C ALA A 86 -4.23 -0.52 -20.14
N ASP A 87 -3.19 0.13 -19.61
CA ASP A 87 -1.80 -0.26 -19.83
C ASP A 87 -0.91 0.31 -18.71
N LEU A 88 0.39 0.01 -18.78
CA LEU A 88 1.36 0.46 -17.78
C LEU A 88 1.48 1.99 -17.75
N ASP A 89 1.39 2.66 -18.89
CA ASP A 89 1.49 4.12 -18.93
C ASP A 89 0.35 4.77 -18.16
N GLN A 90 -0.87 4.29 -18.34
CA GLN A 90 -2.01 4.79 -17.58
C GLN A 90 -1.86 4.46 -16.10
N ALA A 91 -1.43 3.24 -15.78
CA ALA A 91 -1.20 2.81 -14.39
C ALA A 91 -0.14 3.68 -13.71
N LEU A 92 0.94 4.00 -14.42
CA LEU A 92 2.01 4.86 -13.90
C LEU A 92 1.48 6.26 -13.59
N GLY A 93 0.62 6.81 -14.45
CA GLY A 93 -0.02 8.11 -14.19
C GLY A 93 -0.84 8.10 -12.90
N ILE A 94 -1.57 7.02 -12.65
CA ILE A 94 -2.33 6.86 -11.40
C ILE A 94 -1.38 6.73 -10.21
N ALA A 95 -0.34 5.90 -10.33
CA ALA A 95 0.64 5.70 -9.26
C ALA A 95 1.34 7.00 -8.86
N LYS A 96 1.68 7.85 -9.84
CA LYS A 96 2.29 9.16 -9.58
C LYS A 96 1.39 10.09 -8.79
N ALA A 97 0.08 9.89 -8.84
CA ALA A 97 -0.88 10.72 -8.14
C ALA A 97 -1.14 10.27 -6.70
N VAL A 98 -0.64 9.09 -6.30
CA VAL A 98 -0.81 8.58 -4.94
C VAL A 98 0.01 9.44 -3.97
N PRO A 99 -0.63 10.04 -2.94
CA PRO A 99 0.12 10.81 -1.95
C PRO A 99 1.08 9.93 -1.14
N CYS A 100 2.35 10.31 -1.10
CA CYS A 100 3.36 9.59 -0.32
C CYS A 100 4.49 10.54 0.09
N PRO A 101 4.24 11.44 1.09
CA PRO A 101 5.19 12.47 1.43
C PRO A 101 6.43 11.98 2.17
N HIS A 102 6.39 10.80 2.80
CA HIS A 102 7.48 10.28 3.63
C HIS A 102 7.96 8.92 3.18
N GLY A 103 7.99 8.68 1.87
CA GLY A 103 8.43 7.40 1.36
C GLY A 103 8.33 7.34 -0.15
N TRP A 104 7.90 6.20 -0.65
CA TRP A 104 7.79 5.95 -2.08
C TRP A 104 6.68 4.94 -2.34
N VAL A 105 6.23 4.85 -3.58
CA VAL A 105 5.22 3.89 -3.98
C VAL A 105 5.82 2.89 -4.96
N GLU A 106 5.35 1.66 -4.87
CA GLU A 106 5.76 0.57 -5.74
C GLU A 106 4.54 0.12 -6.54
N LEU A 107 4.65 0.19 -7.86
CA LEU A 107 3.58 -0.24 -8.77
C LEU A 107 3.85 -1.67 -9.23
N ARG A 108 2.90 -2.57 -9.00
CA ARG A 108 2.99 -3.98 -9.38
C ARG A 108 1.81 -4.38 -10.25
N PRO A 109 2.04 -4.96 -11.44
CA PRO A 109 0.93 -5.55 -12.19
C PRO A 109 0.42 -6.81 -11.46
N VAL A 110 -0.89 -6.97 -11.45
CA VAL A 110 -1.55 -8.15 -10.89
C VAL A 110 -1.62 -9.23 -11.97
N MET A 111 -1.28 -10.46 -11.63
CA MET A 111 -1.37 -11.57 -12.59
C MET A 111 -2.84 -11.83 -12.94
N PRO A 112 -3.18 -11.87 -14.24
CA PRO A 112 -4.55 -12.12 -14.65
C PRO A 112 -5.07 -13.45 -14.09
N GLY A 113 -6.30 -13.44 -13.61
CA GLY A 113 -6.96 -14.64 -13.09
C GLY A 113 -6.52 -15.06 -11.70
N SER A 114 -5.67 -14.27 -11.03
CA SER A 114 -5.17 -14.60 -9.70
C SER A 114 -6.01 -13.98 -8.57
N GLU A 115 -6.97 -13.10 -8.90
CA GLU A 115 -7.78 -12.41 -7.92
C GLU A 115 -8.70 -13.39 -7.18
N TYR A 116 -8.71 -13.29 -5.85
CA TYR A 116 -9.62 -14.10 -5.05
C TYR A 116 -11.07 -13.67 -5.32
N ARG A 117 -11.92 -14.65 -5.59
CA ARG A 117 -13.36 -14.43 -5.83
C ARG A 117 -14.14 -15.36 -4.91
N PRO A 118 -14.80 -14.84 -3.88
CA PRO A 118 -15.64 -15.67 -3.03
C PRO A 118 -16.78 -16.27 -3.83
N ALA A 119 -17.14 -17.50 -3.50
CA ALA A 119 -18.23 -18.24 -4.15
C ALA A 119 -19.59 -17.59 -3.89
#